data_07e38f7317ee1d4c4abc09ebf2eec7ba
#
_entry.id   07e38f7317ee1d4c4abc09ebf2eec7ba
#
_cell.length_a   1.000
_cell.length_b   1.000
_cell.length_c   1.000
_cell.angle_alpha   90.00
_cell.angle_beta   90.00
_cell.angle_gamma   90.00
#
_symmetry.space_group_name_H-M   'P 1'
#
loop_
_entity.id
_entity.type
_entity.pdbx_description
1 polymer ?
#
loop_
_entity_poly.entity_id
_entity_poly.type
_entity_poly.pdbx_seq_one_letter_code
_entity_poly.pdbx_strand_id
1 'polypeptide(L)'
;MSLPHLSLADARNLHLAAQGLLNKPRRRASLEDIPATISRMSLLQIDTINIVARSPYLVLFSRLGNYPAQWLDESLARGELMEYWAHEACFMPRSDFRLIRHRMLAPEKMGWKYKDAWMQEHEAEIAQLIQHIHDKGPVRSADFEHSYKGASGWWEWKPHKRHLEGLFTAGKVMVIERRNFQRVYDLTHRVMPDWDDERDLVSQTEAEIIMLDNSARSLGIFREQWLADYYRLKRPALAAWREARAEQQQIIAVHVEKLGNLWLHADLLPLLERALAGKLTATHSAVLSPFDPVVWDRKRAEQLFDFSYRLECYTPAPKRQYGYFVLPLLHRGQLVGRMDAKMHRKTGILEVISLWLQEGIKPTTTLQKGLRQAITDFANWQQATRVTLGHCPQGLFTDCRTGWEIDPVA
;
A
#
# COMPACT_ATOMS: atom_id res chain seq x y z
N MET A 1 23.74 -27.90 10.71
CA MET A 1 24.42 -26.59 10.53
C MET A 1 23.77 -25.59 11.48
N SER A 2 24.54 -24.68 12.07
CA SER A 2 23.98 -23.57 12.86
C SER A 2 23.18 -22.64 11.96
N LEU A 3 22.08 -22.06 12.48
CA LEU A 3 21.31 -21.07 11.75
C LEU A 3 22.18 -19.84 11.44
N PRO A 4 22.02 -19.20 10.26
CA PRO A 4 22.63 -17.91 9.97
C PRO A 4 22.20 -16.88 11.02
N HIS A 5 23.17 -16.14 11.61
CA HIS A 5 22.91 -15.09 12.59
C HIS A 5 22.96 -13.71 11.93
N LEU A 6 21.90 -12.94 12.11
CA LEU A 6 21.73 -11.60 11.54
C LEU A 6 21.58 -10.57 12.65
N SER A 7 22.13 -9.39 12.44
CA SER A 7 21.78 -8.22 13.23
C SER A 7 20.36 -7.76 12.91
N LEU A 8 19.75 -6.99 13.82
CA LEU A 8 18.44 -6.36 13.53
C LEU A 8 18.51 -5.39 12.32
N ALA A 9 19.67 -4.76 12.09
CA ALA A 9 19.91 -3.90 10.95
C ALA A 9 19.89 -4.70 9.62
N ASP A 10 20.51 -5.88 9.59
CA ASP A 10 20.47 -6.76 8.42
C ASP A 10 19.05 -7.23 8.12
N ALA A 11 18.29 -7.61 9.14
CA ALA A 11 16.87 -8.00 8.97
C ALA A 11 16.03 -6.87 8.39
N ARG A 12 16.21 -5.63 8.86
CA ARG A 12 15.56 -4.43 8.28
C ARG A 12 15.94 -4.24 6.82
N ASN A 13 17.22 -4.35 6.50
CA ASN A 13 17.73 -4.18 5.14
C ASN A 13 17.19 -5.26 4.18
N LEU A 14 17.10 -6.50 4.62
CA LEU A 14 16.49 -7.59 3.85
C LEU A 14 15.00 -7.35 3.60
N HIS A 15 14.25 -6.93 4.63
CA HIS A 15 12.85 -6.56 4.47
C HIS A 15 12.67 -5.39 3.49
N LEU A 16 13.46 -4.34 3.63
CA LEU A 16 13.42 -3.18 2.73
C LEU A 16 13.84 -3.53 1.30
N ALA A 17 14.75 -4.49 1.12
CA ALA A 17 15.13 -5.00 -0.19
C ALA A 17 13.95 -5.69 -0.89
N ALA A 18 13.23 -6.57 -0.18
CA ALA A 18 12.02 -7.20 -0.70
C ALA A 18 10.97 -6.17 -1.11
N GLN A 19 10.81 -5.13 -0.31
CA GLN A 19 9.86 -4.02 -0.54
C GLN A 19 10.35 -2.97 -1.57
N GLY A 20 11.55 -3.11 -2.16
CA GLY A 20 12.09 -2.15 -3.12
C GLY A 20 12.56 -0.82 -2.53
N LEU A 21 12.86 -0.79 -1.21
CA LEU A 21 13.23 0.41 -0.46
C LEU A 21 14.68 0.39 0.09
N LEU A 22 15.49 -0.60 -0.27
CA LEU A 22 16.88 -0.68 0.21
C LEU A 22 17.76 0.42 -0.39
N ASN A 23 17.61 0.65 -1.68
CA ASN A 23 18.42 1.59 -2.44
C ASN A 23 17.57 2.66 -3.12
N LYS A 24 18.13 3.89 -3.21
CA LYS A 24 17.50 4.95 -4.02
C LYS A 24 17.40 4.49 -5.49
N PRO A 25 16.27 4.75 -6.18
CA PRO A 25 16.15 4.50 -7.62
C PRO A 25 17.31 5.13 -8.40
N ARG A 26 17.91 4.37 -9.30
CA ARG A 26 19.11 4.80 -10.08
C ARG A 26 18.78 5.36 -11.45
N ARG A 27 17.57 5.12 -11.95
CA ARG A 27 17.08 5.57 -13.25
C ARG A 27 15.73 6.22 -13.12
N ARG A 28 15.31 6.97 -14.10
CA ARG A 28 13.92 7.43 -14.20
C ARG A 28 13.00 6.22 -14.38
N ALA A 29 11.83 6.27 -13.76
CA ALA A 29 10.80 5.24 -13.92
C ALA A 29 10.23 5.27 -15.34
N SER A 30 9.70 4.13 -15.78
CA SER A 30 8.85 3.98 -16.97
C SER A 30 7.46 3.49 -16.55
N LEU A 31 6.50 3.50 -17.48
CA LEU A 31 5.13 3.05 -17.19
C LEU A 31 5.10 1.59 -16.73
N GLU A 32 5.94 0.74 -17.30
CA GLU A 32 6.05 -0.69 -17.00
C GLU A 32 6.54 -0.96 -15.57
N ASP A 33 7.19 0.04 -14.95
CA ASP A 33 7.63 -0.09 -13.55
C ASP A 33 6.45 -0.07 -12.57
N ILE A 34 5.28 0.44 -12.96
CA ILE A 34 4.07 0.46 -12.12
C ILE A 34 3.59 -0.96 -11.79
N PRO A 35 3.18 -1.78 -12.78
CA PRO A 35 2.75 -3.15 -12.51
C PRO A 35 3.88 -4.00 -11.92
N ALA A 36 5.14 -3.80 -12.32
CA ALA A 36 6.29 -4.50 -11.77
C ALA A 36 6.49 -4.20 -10.27
N THR A 37 6.34 -2.93 -9.86
CA THR A 37 6.46 -2.54 -8.45
C THR A 37 5.31 -3.10 -7.62
N ILE A 38 4.07 -3.07 -8.16
CA ILE A 38 2.91 -3.65 -7.48
C ILE A 38 3.05 -5.17 -7.37
N SER A 39 3.51 -5.86 -8.41
CA SER A 39 3.78 -7.32 -8.38
C SER A 39 4.81 -7.69 -7.32
N ARG A 40 5.86 -6.87 -7.13
CA ARG A 40 6.85 -7.07 -6.05
C ARG A 40 6.22 -7.00 -4.67
N MET A 41 5.33 -6.04 -4.46
CA MET A 41 4.61 -5.86 -3.19
C MET A 41 3.36 -6.74 -3.10
N SER A 42 2.93 -7.37 -4.20
CA SER A 42 1.66 -8.08 -4.40
C SER A 42 0.42 -7.20 -4.24
N LEU A 43 0.40 -6.30 -3.29
CA LEU A 43 -0.74 -5.43 -2.95
C LEU A 43 -0.31 -3.98 -2.79
N LEU A 44 -1.16 -3.08 -3.30
CA LEU A 44 -1.02 -1.64 -3.12
C LEU A 44 -2.34 -1.09 -2.54
N GLN A 45 -2.34 -0.78 -1.24
CA GLN A 45 -3.56 -0.33 -0.56
C GLN A 45 -4.06 1.02 -1.07
N ILE A 46 -5.36 1.09 -1.30
CA ILE A 46 -6.07 2.28 -1.74
C ILE A 46 -6.64 3.01 -0.53
N ASP A 47 -6.28 4.29 -0.39
CA ASP A 47 -6.89 5.20 0.56
C ASP A 47 -7.22 6.53 -0.13
N THR A 48 -8.30 7.17 0.30
CA THR A 48 -8.86 8.37 -0.34
C THR A 48 -8.35 9.69 0.23
N ILE A 49 -7.68 9.67 1.40
CA ILE A 49 -7.13 10.87 2.03
C ILE A 49 -6.10 11.53 1.11
N ASN A 50 -6.31 12.81 0.80
CA ASN A 50 -5.53 13.57 -0.17
C ASN A 50 -5.01 14.90 0.39
N ILE A 51 -4.41 14.86 1.58
CA ILE A 51 -3.83 16.05 2.23
C ILE A 51 -2.53 16.46 1.53
N VAL A 52 -1.67 15.50 1.24
CA VAL A 52 -0.45 15.67 0.44
C VAL A 52 -0.58 14.94 -0.89
N ALA A 53 -0.69 13.62 -0.85
CA ALA A 53 -0.99 12.74 -1.98
C ALA A 53 -1.79 11.55 -1.47
N ARG A 54 -2.64 10.96 -2.33
CA ARG A 54 -3.31 9.72 -1.98
C ARG A 54 -2.30 8.58 -1.83
N SER A 55 -2.57 7.70 -0.88
CA SER A 55 -1.66 6.63 -0.48
C SER A 55 -1.05 5.84 -1.63
N PRO A 56 -1.81 5.29 -2.60
CA PRO A 56 -1.21 4.44 -3.63
C PRO A 56 -0.17 5.16 -4.47
N TYR A 57 -0.38 6.44 -4.79
CA TYR A 57 0.60 7.22 -5.54
C TYR A 57 1.86 7.48 -4.70
N LEU A 58 1.71 7.74 -3.39
CA LEU A 58 2.84 7.98 -2.49
C LEU A 58 3.67 6.71 -2.24
N VAL A 59 3.03 5.54 -2.12
CA VAL A 59 3.73 4.25 -2.00
C VAL A 59 4.56 3.96 -3.24
N LEU A 60 4.06 4.24 -4.43
CA LEU A 60 4.83 4.11 -5.67
C LEU A 60 5.96 5.15 -5.75
N PHE A 61 5.70 6.42 -5.37
CA PHE A 61 6.72 7.46 -5.33
C PHE A 61 7.92 7.07 -4.47
N SER A 62 7.71 6.51 -3.29
CA SER A 62 8.79 6.10 -2.40
C SER A 62 9.72 5.05 -3.02
N ARG A 63 9.29 4.34 -4.05
CA ARG A 63 10.06 3.29 -4.77
C ARG A 63 10.57 3.72 -6.14
N LEU A 64 9.79 4.52 -6.85
CA LEU A 64 10.05 4.91 -8.23
C LEU A 64 10.70 6.29 -8.36
N GLY A 65 10.59 7.12 -7.30
CA GLY A 65 11.00 8.52 -7.36
C GLY A 65 9.99 9.38 -8.12
N ASN A 66 10.48 10.41 -8.82
CA ASN A 66 9.64 11.32 -9.59
C ASN A 66 9.06 10.62 -10.83
N TYR A 67 7.83 10.14 -10.72
CA TYR A 67 7.08 9.49 -11.79
C TYR A 67 5.73 10.20 -12.00
N PRO A 68 5.14 10.18 -13.21
CA PRO A 68 3.81 10.69 -13.47
C PRO A 68 2.74 9.88 -12.73
N ALA A 69 2.02 10.49 -11.79
CA ALA A 69 1.03 9.78 -10.95
C ALA A 69 -0.09 9.12 -11.79
N GLN A 70 -0.46 9.70 -12.94
CA GLN A 70 -1.44 9.14 -13.87
C GLN A 70 -1.08 7.75 -14.42
N TRP A 71 0.17 7.33 -14.37
CA TRP A 71 0.59 6.00 -14.83
C TRP A 71 -0.07 4.85 -14.05
N LEU A 72 -0.42 5.07 -12.78
CA LEU A 72 -1.17 4.08 -12.02
C LEU A 72 -2.59 3.92 -12.58
N ASP A 73 -3.27 5.04 -12.87
CA ASP A 73 -4.61 5.02 -13.44
C ASP A 73 -4.59 4.44 -14.88
N GLU A 74 -3.52 4.72 -15.63
CA GLU A 74 -3.29 4.17 -16.97
C GLU A 74 -3.04 2.65 -16.94
N SER A 75 -2.22 2.13 -16.01
CA SER A 75 -2.00 0.69 -15.86
C SER A 75 -3.29 -0.06 -15.48
N LEU A 76 -4.16 0.56 -14.67
CA LEU A 76 -5.49 0.01 -14.39
C LEU A 76 -6.36 0.00 -15.65
N ALA A 77 -6.42 1.10 -16.41
CA ALA A 77 -7.22 1.21 -17.62
C ALA A 77 -6.74 0.27 -18.75
N ARG A 78 -5.45 -0.04 -18.80
CA ARG A 78 -4.88 -1.06 -19.71
C ARG A 78 -5.16 -2.49 -19.27
N GLY A 79 -5.78 -2.69 -18.10
CA GLY A 79 -6.06 -4.02 -17.55
C GLY A 79 -4.82 -4.79 -17.11
N GLU A 80 -3.70 -4.11 -16.81
CA GLU A 80 -2.51 -4.71 -16.20
C GLU A 80 -2.73 -4.97 -14.71
N LEU A 81 -3.57 -4.14 -14.11
CA LEU A 81 -3.97 -4.17 -12.70
C LEU A 81 -5.48 -4.37 -12.57
N MET A 82 -5.88 -4.74 -11.37
CA MET A 82 -7.28 -4.76 -10.94
C MET A 82 -7.40 -4.22 -9.52
N GLU A 83 -8.64 -3.86 -9.13
CA GLU A 83 -8.97 -3.54 -7.75
C GLU A 83 -9.79 -4.64 -7.11
N TYR A 84 -9.49 -4.99 -5.86
CA TYR A 84 -10.38 -5.77 -5.02
C TYR A 84 -9.99 -5.68 -3.53
N TRP A 85 -10.78 -6.35 -2.70
CA TRP A 85 -10.55 -6.49 -1.26
C TRP A 85 -9.47 -7.55 -0.98
N ALA A 86 -8.36 -7.12 -0.39
CA ALA A 86 -7.27 -8.00 0.07
C ALA A 86 -6.82 -7.59 1.48
N HIS A 87 -5.72 -6.83 1.64
CA HIS A 87 -5.41 -6.22 2.95
C HIS A 87 -6.54 -5.30 3.39
N GLU A 88 -6.92 -4.37 2.55
CA GLU A 88 -8.18 -3.64 2.48
C GLU A 88 -8.55 -3.52 0.99
N ALA A 89 -9.11 -2.39 0.52
CA ALA A 89 -9.19 -2.13 -0.91
C ALA A 89 -7.77 -1.95 -1.47
N CYS A 90 -7.39 -2.75 -2.47
CA CYS A 90 -6.05 -2.75 -3.04
C CYS A 90 -6.08 -2.78 -4.57
N PHE A 91 -5.07 -2.17 -5.20
CA PHE A 91 -4.62 -2.58 -6.51
C PHE A 91 -3.76 -3.84 -6.38
N MET A 92 -3.89 -4.73 -7.34
CA MET A 92 -3.10 -5.95 -7.46
C MET A 92 -2.93 -6.33 -8.94
N PRO A 93 -1.96 -7.20 -9.30
CA PRO A 93 -1.85 -7.71 -10.66
C PRO A 93 -3.16 -8.34 -11.13
N ARG A 94 -3.54 -8.11 -12.38
CA ARG A 94 -4.77 -8.72 -12.96
C ARG A 94 -4.73 -10.25 -12.92
N SER A 95 -3.55 -10.85 -13.05
CA SER A 95 -3.33 -12.31 -12.94
C SER A 95 -3.77 -12.88 -11.59
N ASP A 96 -3.86 -12.06 -10.55
CA ASP A 96 -4.28 -12.46 -9.20
C ASP A 96 -5.81 -12.56 -9.06
N PHE A 97 -6.58 -12.29 -10.14
CA PHE A 97 -8.03 -12.50 -10.15
C PHE A 97 -8.42 -13.90 -9.67
N ARG A 98 -7.69 -14.93 -10.11
CA ARG A 98 -7.88 -16.32 -9.68
C ARG A 98 -7.76 -16.51 -8.16
N LEU A 99 -6.95 -15.71 -7.48
CA LEU A 99 -6.71 -15.83 -6.04
C LEU A 99 -7.87 -15.27 -5.22
N ILE A 100 -8.60 -14.31 -5.79
CA ILE A 100 -9.67 -13.61 -5.06
C ILE A 100 -11.07 -13.97 -5.56
N ARG A 101 -11.20 -14.69 -6.67
CA ARG A 101 -12.48 -15.06 -7.27
C ARG A 101 -13.38 -15.85 -6.31
N HIS A 102 -12.81 -16.76 -5.51
CA HIS A 102 -13.54 -17.48 -4.47
C HIS A 102 -14.23 -16.57 -3.43
N ARG A 103 -13.66 -15.36 -3.16
CA ARG A 103 -14.27 -14.36 -2.27
C ARG A 103 -15.45 -13.68 -2.92
N MET A 104 -15.39 -13.46 -4.24
CA MET A 104 -16.48 -12.89 -5.03
C MET A 104 -17.68 -13.83 -5.13
N LEU A 105 -17.41 -15.15 -5.17
CA LEU A 105 -18.44 -16.19 -5.22
C LEU A 105 -19.09 -16.48 -3.86
N ALA A 106 -18.51 -16.00 -2.76
CA ALA A 106 -19.04 -16.10 -1.41
C ALA A 106 -19.04 -14.72 -0.71
N PRO A 107 -19.72 -13.70 -1.30
CA PRO A 107 -19.65 -12.31 -0.84
C PRO A 107 -20.18 -12.10 0.57
N GLU A 108 -21.11 -12.95 1.04
CA GLU A 108 -21.67 -12.95 2.40
C GLU A 108 -20.57 -13.14 3.47
N LYS A 109 -19.45 -13.78 3.13
CA LYS A 109 -18.28 -13.95 4.02
C LYS A 109 -17.41 -12.69 4.13
N MET A 110 -17.67 -11.67 3.31
CA MET A 110 -16.89 -10.42 3.28
C MET A 110 -17.28 -9.42 4.37
N GLY A 111 -18.23 -9.77 5.24
CA GLY A 111 -18.66 -8.97 6.39
C GLY A 111 -19.30 -7.65 5.98
N TRP A 112 -18.83 -6.53 6.54
CA TRP A 112 -19.41 -5.21 6.28
C TRP A 112 -19.35 -4.75 4.80
N LYS A 113 -18.49 -5.38 4.00
CA LYS A 113 -18.28 -5.08 2.58
C LYS A 113 -19.43 -5.56 1.70
N TYR A 114 -20.25 -6.49 2.21
CA TYR A 114 -21.43 -6.99 1.53
C TYR A 114 -22.60 -7.17 2.51
N LYS A 115 -23.78 -6.77 2.11
CA LYS A 115 -25.00 -6.91 2.91
C LYS A 115 -26.06 -7.65 2.11
N ASP A 116 -26.18 -8.93 2.36
CA ASP A 116 -27.10 -9.83 1.65
C ASP A 116 -28.53 -9.33 1.69
N ALA A 117 -29.06 -8.99 2.88
CA ALA A 117 -30.40 -8.44 3.04
C ALA A 117 -30.67 -7.19 2.17
N TRP A 118 -29.66 -6.30 2.03
CA TRP A 118 -29.79 -5.14 1.16
C TRP A 118 -29.87 -5.53 -0.32
N MET A 119 -29.07 -6.50 -0.75
CA MET A 119 -29.04 -6.96 -2.13
C MET A 119 -30.35 -7.66 -2.50
N GLN A 120 -30.94 -8.41 -1.58
CA GLN A 120 -32.25 -9.05 -1.76
C GLN A 120 -33.40 -8.02 -1.78
N GLU A 121 -33.41 -7.07 -0.83
CA GLU A 121 -34.43 -6.02 -0.76
C GLU A 121 -34.50 -5.16 -2.04
N HIS A 122 -33.34 -4.95 -2.71
CA HIS A 122 -33.21 -4.09 -3.88
C HIS A 122 -32.92 -4.87 -5.17
N GLU A 123 -33.29 -6.14 -5.23
CA GLU A 123 -33.00 -7.03 -6.37
C GLU A 123 -33.45 -6.46 -7.71
N ALA A 124 -34.66 -5.90 -7.79
CA ALA A 124 -35.20 -5.31 -9.01
C ALA A 124 -34.39 -4.10 -9.49
N GLU A 125 -34.00 -3.21 -8.58
CA GLU A 125 -33.19 -2.02 -8.89
C GLU A 125 -31.77 -2.43 -9.34
N ILE A 126 -31.20 -3.44 -8.70
CA ILE A 126 -29.89 -3.99 -9.03
C ILE A 126 -29.92 -4.65 -10.41
N ALA A 127 -30.98 -5.41 -10.73
CA ALA A 127 -31.15 -6.00 -12.07
C ALA A 127 -31.26 -4.91 -13.15
N GLN A 128 -32.01 -3.83 -12.90
CA GLN A 128 -32.08 -2.67 -13.81
C GLN A 128 -30.71 -1.99 -13.97
N LEU A 129 -29.92 -1.86 -12.89
CA LEU A 129 -28.58 -1.30 -12.96
C LEU A 129 -27.64 -2.17 -13.80
N ILE A 130 -27.67 -3.50 -13.63
CA ILE A 130 -26.90 -4.44 -14.45
C ILE A 130 -27.29 -4.32 -15.92
N GLN A 131 -28.61 -4.27 -16.22
CA GLN A 131 -29.12 -4.09 -17.57
C GLN A 131 -28.67 -2.74 -18.16
N HIS A 132 -28.70 -1.67 -17.36
CA HIS A 132 -28.21 -0.37 -17.79
C HIS A 132 -26.71 -0.42 -18.16
N ILE A 133 -25.87 -1.06 -17.35
CA ILE A 133 -24.44 -1.25 -17.66
C ILE A 133 -24.26 -2.09 -18.92
N HIS A 134 -25.13 -3.11 -19.10
CA HIS A 134 -25.11 -3.95 -20.31
C HIS A 134 -25.39 -3.11 -21.57
N ASP A 135 -26.40 -2.24 -21.55
CA ASP A 135 -26.90 -1.53 -22.73
C ASP A 135 -26.12 -0.23 -23.02
N LYS A 136 -25.64 0.44 -21.97
CA LYS A 136 -25.02 1.78 -22.06
C LYS A 136 -23.51 1.78 -21.84
N GLY A 137 -22.95 0.68 -21.34
CA GLY A 137 -21.52 0.55 -21.03
C GLY A 137 -21.16 0.96 -19.60
N PRO A 138 -19.88 1.21 -19.33
CA PRO A 138 -19.34 1.46 -17.98
C PRO A 138 -19.97 2.67 -17.29
N VAL A 139 -20.12 2.59 -15.95
CA VAL A 139 -20.79 3.61 -15.14
C VAL A 139 -19.97 4.00 -13.92
N ARG A 140 -20.22 5.21 -13.42
CA ARG A 140 -19.79 5.69 -12.09
C ARG A 140 -21.00 5.89 -11.19
N SER A 141 -20.81 5.84 -9.89
CA SER A 141 -21.89 6.17 -8.95
C SER A 141 -22.41 7.62 -9.14
N ALA A 142 -21.54 8.53 -9.56
CA ALA A 142 -21.90 9.93 -9.83
C ALA A 142 -22.85 10.11 -11.03
N ASP A 143 -22.87 9.18 -11.97
CA ASP A 143 -23.73 9.28 -13.17
C ASP A 143 -25.22 9.17 -12.80
N PHE A 144 -25.55 8.68 -11.59
CA PHE A 144 -26.91 8.55 -11.05
C PHE A 144 -27.28 9.63 -10.02
N GLU A 145 -26.43 10.63 -9.79
CA GLU A 145 -26.62 11.64 -8.71
C GLU A 145 -27.87 12.52 -8.91
N HIS A 146 -28.31 12.73 -10.14
CA HIS A 146 -29.45 13.58 -10.45
C HIS A 146 -30.84 12.90 -10.31
N SER A 147 -30.87 11.59 -10.10
CA SER A 147 -32.12 10.80 -10.06
C SER A 147 -32.73 10.71 -8.65
N TYR A 148 -32.03 11.15 -7.60
CA TYR A 148 -32.50 11.00 -6.21
C TYR A 148 -32.71 12.34 -5.51
N LYS A 149 -33.99 12.68 -5.20
CA LYS A 149 -34.41 13.82 -4.40
C LYS A 149 -34.93 13.35 -3.04
N GLY A 150 -34.13 12.69 -2.23
CA GLY A 150 -34.44 12.31 -0.85
C GLY A 150 -33.65 13.13 0.16
N ALA A 151 -34.24 13.42 1.34
CA ALA A 151 -33.53 14.03 2.46
C ALA A 151 -32.47 13.04 2.96
N SER A 152 -31.19 13.33 2.71
CA SER A 152 -30.10 12.47 3.12
C SER A 152 -29.46 12.97 4.42
N GLY A 153 -29.39 12.13 5.45
CA GLY A 153 -28.44 12.29 6.55
C GLY A 153 -27.02 12.12 6.05
N TRP A 154 -26.05 12.68 6.74
CA TRP A 154 -24.60 12.72 6.34
C TRP A 154 -23.97 11.33 6.13
N TRP A 155 -24.67 10.25 6.51
CA TRP A 155 -24.23 8.85 6.47
C TRP A 155 -25.07 7.96 5.54
N GLU A 156 -26.10 8.48 4.89
CA GLU A 156 -26.90 7.70 3.93
C GLU A 156 -26.18 7.67 2.57
N TRP A 157 -25.64 6.51 2.24
CA TRP A 157 -25.08 6.26 0.93
C TRP A 157 -26.18 6.30 -0.12
N LYS A 158 -25.94 7.04 -1.20
CA LYS A 158 -26.84 7.03 -2.37
C LYS A 158 -27.08 5.58 -2.79
N PRO A 159 -28.32 5.14 -3.06
CA PRO A 159 -28.64 3.73 -3.35
C PRO A 159 -27.73 3.10 -4.40
N HIS A 160 -27.54 3.78 -5.55
CA HIS A 160 -26.71 3.28 -6.64
C HIS A 160 -25.23 3.04 -6.26
N LYS A 161 -24.67 3.87 -5.37
CA LYS A 161 -23.30 3.63 -4.85
C LYS A 161 -23.24 2.33 -4.07
N ARG A 162 -24.24 2.07 -3.25
CA ARG A 162 -24.31 0.85 -2.43
C ARG A 162 -24.57 -0.39 -3.29
N HIS A 163 -25.40 -0.27 -4.33
CA HIS A 163 -25.63 -1.32 -5.32
C HIS A 163 -24.32 -1.68 -6.05
N LEU A 164 -23.59 -0.67 -6.56
CA LEU A 164 -22.30 -0.87 -7.23
C LEU A 164 -21.24 -1.49 -6.31
N GLU A 165 -21.17 -1.06 -5.04
CA GLU A 165 -20.23 -1.65 -4.05
C GLU A 165 -20.61 -3.11 -3.75
N GLY A 166 -21.90 -3.45 -3.64
CA GLY A 166 -22.37 -4.83 -3.49
C GLY A 166 -22.04 -5.70 -4.71
N LEU A 167 -22.36 -5.19 -5.92
CA LEU A 167 -22.05 -5.87 -7.19
C LEU A 167 -20.53 -6.08 -7.38
N PHE A 168 -19.72 -5.09 -7.00
CA PHE A 168 -18.27 -5.19 -7.01
C PHE A 168 -17.77 -6.26 -6.05
N THR A 169 -18.29 -6.30 -4.82
CA THR A 169 -17.90 -7.31 -3.83
C THR A 169 -18.31 -8.72 -4.27
N ALA A 170 -19.48 -8.85 -4.92
CA ALA A 170 -19.95 -10.10 -5.49
C ALA A 170 -19.32 -10.45 -6.86
N GLY A 171 -18.36 -9.63 -7.33
CA GLY A 171 -17.67 -9.87 -8.60
C GLY A 171 -18.57 -9.91 -9.81
N LYS A 172 -19.71 -9.21 -9.79
CA LYS A 172 -20.61 -9.01 -10.93
C LYS A 172 -20.13 -7.85 -11.82
N VAL A 173 -19.49 -6.85 -11.19
CA VAL A 173 -18.80 -5.76 -11.87
C VAL A 173 -17.36 -5.66 -11.36
N MET A 174 -16.48 -5.11 -12.20
CA MET A 174 -15.10 -4.79 -11.87
C MET A 174 -14.82 -3.31 -12.14
N VAL A 175 -13.76 -2.79 -11.51
CA VAL A 175 -13.26 -1.44 -11.78
C VAL A 175 -12.33 -1.51 -12.99
N ILE A 176 -12.66 -0.77 -14.05
CA ILE A 176 -11.86 -0.72 -15.28
C ILE A 176 -10.92 0.47 -15.33
N GLU A 177 -11.29 1.57 -14.69
CA GLU A 177 -10.49 2.80 -14.61
C GLU A 177 -10.93 3.66 -13.43
N ARG A 178 -10.15 4.72 -13.15
CA ARG A 178 -10.53 5.77 -12.21
C ARG A 178 -10.57 7.13 -12.89
N ARG A 179 -11.69 7.85 -12.74
CA ARG A 179 -11.82 9.25 -13.20
C ARG A 179 -11.93 10.17 -12.00
N ASN A 180 -10.97 11.07 -11.82
CA ASN A 180 -10.85 11.88 -10.61
C ASN A 180 -10.88 11.04 -9.32
N PHE A 181 -10.23 9.88 -9.36
CA PHE A 181 -10.20 8.88 -8.30
C PHE A 181 -11.54 8.17 -8.02
N GLN A 182 -12.59 8.46 -8.75
CA GLN A 182 -13.85 7.71 -8.71
C GLN A 182 -13.73 6.43 -9.54
N ARG A 183 -14.27 5.34 -9.04
CA ARG A 183 -14.33 4.06 -9.74
C ARG A 183 -15.29 4.13 -10.92
N VAL A 184 -14.86 3.61 -12.06
CA VAL A 184 -15.69 3.32 -13.22
C VAL A 184 -15.85 1.80 -13.28
N TYR A 185 -17.07 1.34 -13.28
CA TYR A 185 -17.43 -0.09 -13.22
C TYR A 185 -17.94 -0.58 -14.56
N ASP A 186 -17.53 -1.78 -14.96
CA ASP A 186 -18.13 -2.54 -16.06
C ASP A 186 -18.36 -4.00 -15.64
N LEU A 187 -19.14 -4.72 -16.43
CA LEU A 187 -19.50 -6.11 -16.19
C LEU A 187 -18.27 -7.02 -16.22
N THR A 188 -18.16 -7.91 -15.24
CA THR A 188 -16.98 -8.77 -15.07
C THR A 188 -16.67 -9.59 -16.33
N HIS A 189 -17.66 -10.13 -17.04
CA HIS A 189 -17.43 -10.89 -18.26
C HIS A 189 -16.86 -10.05 -19.41
N ARG A 190 -17.05 -8.73 -19.42
CA ARG A 190 -16.42 -7.83 -20.39
C ARG A 190 -14.98 -7.50 -20.01
N VAL A 191 -14.75 -7.36 -18.71
CA VAL A 191 -13.41 -7.04 -18.18
C VAL A 191 -12.49 -8.27 -18.22
N MET A 192 -13.04 -9.47 -18.00
CA MET A 192 -12.35 -10.76 -17.97
C MET A 192 -12.95 -11.71 -19.03
N PRO A 193 -12.87 -11.39 -20.35
CA PRO A 193 -13.56 -12.16 -21.38
C PRO A 193 -13.07 -13.61 -21.52
N ASP A 194 -11.81 -13.85 -21.20
CA ASP A 194 -11.19 -15.18 -21.32
C ASP A 194 -11.30 -16.03 -20.04
N TRP A 195 -11.94 -15.48 -18.98
CA TRP A 195 -12.08 -16.17 -17.70
C TRP A 195 -13.29 -17.10 -17.69
N ASP A 196 -13.08 -18.33 -17.22
CA ASP A 196 -14.13 -19.33 -17.01
C ASP A 196 -13.98 -19.90 -15.60
N ASP A 197 -15.02 -19.77 -14.78
CA ASP A 197 -15.00 -20.27 -13.39
C ASP A 197 -14.85 -21.81 -13.32
N GLU A 198 -15.31 -22.58 -14.33
CA GLU A 198 -15.16 -24.04 -14.34
C GLU A 198 -13.73 -24.48 -14.66
N ARG A 199 -13.03 -23.70 -15.47
CA ARG A 199 -11.66 -24.01 -15.91
C ARG A 199 -10.59 -23.38 -15.02
N ASP A 200 -10.79 -22.11 -14.62
CA ASP A 200 -9.73 -21.23 -14.10
C ASP A 200 -9.81 -21.01 -12.58
N LEU A 201 -10.95 -21.38 -11.95
CA LEU A 201 -11.13 -21.19 -10.53
C LEU A 201 -10.21 -22.12 -9.74
N VAL A 202 -9.32 -21.56 -8.96
CA VAL A 202 -8.54 -22.31 -7.97
C VAL A 202 -9.34 -22.46 -6.66
N SER A 203 -9.12 -23.54 -5.95
CA SER A 203 -9.75 -23.74 -4.65
C SER A 203 -9.34 -22.63 -3.66
N GLN A 204 -10.19 -22.35 -2.67
CA GLN A 204 -9.84 -21.39 -1.61
C GLN A 204 -8.52 -21.75 -0.93
N THR A 205 -8.29 -23.04 -0.64
CA THR A 205 -7.05 -23.52 0.00
C THR A 205 -5.83 -23.24 -0.86
N GLU A 206 -5.90 -23.52 -2.15
CA GLU A 206 -4.81 -23.24 -3.10
C GLU A 206 -4.56 -21.74 -3.23
N ALA A 207 -5.62 -20.93 -3.34
CA ALA A 207 -5.50 -19.48 -3.37
C ALA A 207 -4.83 -18.94 -2.09
N GLU A 208 -5.19 -19.46 -0.91
CA GLU A 208 -4.57 -19.05 0.36
C GLU A 208 -3.08 -19.44 0.43
N ILE A 209 -2.70 -20.62 -0.09
CA ILE A 209 -1.29 -21.03 -0.19
C ILE A 209 -0.51 -20.05 -1.06
N ILE A 210 -1.02 -19.71 -2.24
CA ILE A 210 -0.36 -18.73 -3.14
C ILE A 210 -0.31 -17.35 -2.50
N MET A 211 -1.34 -16.91 -1.78
CA MET A 211 -1.33 -15.65 -1.04
C MET A 211 -0.27 -15.64 0.08
N LEU A 212 -0.03 -16.77 0.75
CA LEU A 212 1.05 -16.90 1.72
C LEU A 212 2.43 -16.83 1.05
N ASP A 213 2.61 -17.47 -0.12
CA ASP A 213 3.83 -17.38 -0.92
C ASP A 213 4.12 -15.92 -1.35
N ASN A 214 3.09 -15.23 -1.84
CA ASN A 214 3.17 -13.81 -2.20
C ASN A 214 3.53 -12.94 -0.99
N SER A 215 2.92 -13.21 0.18
CA SER A 215 3.23 -12.50 1.42
C SER A 215 4.68 -12.73 1.85
N ALA A 216 5.17 -13.97 1.80
CA ALA A 216 6.53 -14.34 2.16
C ALA A 216 7.56 -13.66 1.25
N ARG A 217 7.32 -13.65 -0.06
CA ARG A 217 8.18 -12.96 -1.04
C ARG A 217 8.18 -11.45 -0.81
N SER A 218 7.01 -10.84 -0.62
CA SER A 218 6.87 -9.41 -0.40
C SER A 218 7.50 -8.95 0.92
N LEU A 219 7.43 -9.75 1.98
CA LEU A 219 8.06 -9.43 3.25
C LEU A 219 9.57 -9.73 3.26
N GLY A 220 9.99 -10.74 2.49
CA GLY A 220 11.38 -11.18 2.36
C GLY A 220 11.93 -11.89 3.60
N ILE A 221 11.89 -11.25 4.77
CA ILE A 221 12.18 -11.83 6.08
C ILE A 221 10.96 -11.65 6.97
N PHE A 222 10.53 -12.71 7.68
CA PHE A 222 9.24 -12.69 8.36
C PHE A 222 9.11 -13.72 9.49
N ARG A 223 8.13 -13.47 10.37
CA ARG A 223 7.50 -14.45 11.23
C ARG A 223 6.25 -14.98 10.53
N GLU A 224 5.87 -16.24 10.75
CA GLU A 224 4.67 -16.84 10.17
C GLU A 224 3.41 -15.99 10.39
N GLN A 225 3.27 -15.43 11.61
CA GLN A 225 2.10 -14.64 12.00
C GLN A 225 1.92 -13.37 11.16
N TRP A 226 3.01 -12.83 10.56
CA TRP A 226 2.93 -11.64 9.72
C TRP A 226 2.34 -11.92 8.34
N LEU A 227 2.43 -13.18 7.86
CA LEU A 227 1.98 -13.56 6.52
C LEU A 227 0.46 -13.43 6.37
N ALA A 228 -0.30 -13.91 7.37
CA ALA A 228 -1.75 -13.91 7.32
C ALA A 228 -2.35 -12.50 7.23
N ASP A 229 -1.74 -11.53 7.92
CA ASP A 229 -2.20 -10.12 7.90
C ASP A 229 -2.12 -9.51 6.51
N TYR A 230 -1.15 -9.90 5.70
CA TYR A 230 -0.89 -9.30 4.39
C TYR A 230 -2.11 -9.35 3.45
N TYR A 231 -2.82 -10.49 3.43
CA TYR A 231 -4.06 -10.69 2.66
C TYR A 231 -5.32 -10.79 3.53
N ARG A 232 -5.22 -10.44 4.84
CA ARG A 232 -6.31 -10.59 5.82
C ARG A 232 -6.87 -12.02 5.84
N LEU A 233 -6.00 -13.03 5.78
CA LEU A 233 -6.40 -14.43 5.83
C LEU A 233 -6.89 -14.80 7.23
N LYS A 234 -7.99 -15.54 7.28
CA LYS A 234 -8.59 -16.03 8.52
C LYS A 234 -8.12 -17.46 8.78
N ARG A 235 -7.26 -17.66 9.79
CA ARG A 235 -6.79 -18.99 10.25
C ARG A 235 -6.21 -19.85 9.12
N PRO A 236 -5.28 -19.35 8.29
CA PRO A 236 -4.64 -20.17 7.28
C PRO A 236 -3.78 -21.27 7.93
N ALA A 237 -3.52 -22.33 7.18
CA ALA A 237 -2.71 -23.46 7.62
C ALA A 237 -1.21 -23.14 7.64
N LEU A 238 -0.78 -22.17 8.47
CA LEU A 238 0.58 -21.62 8.49
C LEU A 238 1.66 -22.69 8.74
N ALA A 239 1.43 -23.61 9.68
CA ALA A 239 2.41 -24.64 10.03
C ALA A 239 2.67 -25.59 8.83
N ALA A 240 1.61 -26.12 8.22
CA ALA A 240 1.73 -26.99 7.07
C ALA A 240 2.36 -26.26 5.86
N TRP A 241 1.96 -25.01 5.62
CA TRP A 241 2.58 -24.17 4.59
C TRP A 241 4.08 -24.00 4.82
N ARG A 242 4.48 -23.64 6.04
CA ARG A 242 5.89 -23.46 6.43
C ARG A 242 6.71 -24.73 6.22
N GLU A 243 6.22 -25.88 6.70
CA GLU A 243 6.90 -27.17 6.57
C GLU A 243 7.15 -27.49 5.11
N ALA A 244 6.11 -27.40 4.26
CA ALA A 244 6.22 -27.63 2.84
C ALA A 244 7.23 -26.68 2.14
N ARG A 245 7.21 -25.37 2.48
CA ARG A 245 8.12 -24.39 1.86
C ARG A 245 9.57 -24.53 2.36
N ALA A 246 9.76 -24.94 3.62
CA ALA A 246 11.08 -25.23 4.16
C ALA A 246 11.69 -26.49 3.52
N GLU A 247 10.89 -27.56 3.36
CA GLU A 247 11.30 -28.78 2.66
C GLU A 247 11.69 -28.51 1.20
N GLN A 248 10.95 -27.64 0.52
CA GLN A 248 11.22 -27.18 -0.85
C GLN A 248 12.35 -26.15 -0.93
N GLN A 249 12.98 -25.79 0.19
CA GLN A 249 14.03 -24.76 0.26
C GLN A 249 13.61 -23.38 -0.26
N GLN A 250 12.32 -23.09 -0.28
CA GLN A 250 11.78 -21.77 -0.68
C GLN A 250 11.86 -20.75 0.46
N ILE A 251 11.96 -21.21 1.69
CA ILE A 251 12.22 -20.40 2.87
C ILE A 251 13.33 -21.04 3.71
N ILE A 252 14.11 -20.20 4.39
CA ILE A 252 15.26 -20.60 5.16
C ILE A 252 15.16 -20.02 6.56
N ALA A 253 15.38 -20.84 7.59
CA ALA A 253 15.41 -20.36 8.97
C ALA A 253 16.68 -19.52 9.23
N VAL A 254 16.50 -18.37 9.85
CA VAL A 254 17.59 -17.48 10.29
C VAL A 254 17.34 -17.02 11.71
N HIS A 255 18.41 -16.74 12.45
CA HIS A 255 18.32 -16.14 13.78
C HIS A 255 18.58 -14.63 13.67
N VAL A 256 17.68 -13.80 14.19
CA VAL A 256 17.82 -12.34 14.19
C VAL A 256 17.96 -11.85 15.63
N GLU A 257 18.97 -11.04 15.87
CA GLU A 257 19.20 -10.40 17.18
C GLU A 257 17.93 -9.71 17.68
N LYS A 258 17.58 -9.89 18.95
CA LYS A 258 16.38 -9.38 19.63
C LYS A 258 15.03 -9.92 19.15
N LEU A 259 14.98 -10.57 17.98
CA LEU A 259 13.73 -11.11 17.43
C LEU A 259 13.65 -12.65 17.52
N GLY A 260 14.79 -13.34 17.69
CA GLY A 260 14.84 -14.80 17.66
C GLY A 260 14.74 -15.35 16.23
N ASN A 261 14.17 -16.54 16.09
CA ASN A 261 14.12 -17.22 14.80
C ASN A 261 13.03 -16.63 13.89
N LEU A 262 13.42 -16.32 12.67
CA LEU A 262 12.59 -15.84 11.58
C LEU A 262 12.82 -16.73 10.35
N TRP A 263 12.02 -16.50 9.32
CA TRP A 263 12.15 -17.13 8.00
C TRP A 263 12.57 -16.08 6.98
N LEU A 264 13.46 -16.47 6.07
CA LEU A 264 13.92 -15.69 4.94
C LEU A 264 13.43 -16.36 3.64
N HIS A 265 12.84 -15.58 2.72
CA HIS A 265 12.49 -16.07 1.38
C HIS A 265 13.75 -16.32 0.55
N ALA A 266 13.80 -17.43 -0.19
CA ALA A 266 14.98 -17.86 -0.94
C ALA A 266 15.48 -16.85 -1.98
N ASP A 267 14.61 -16.03 -2.54
CA ASP A 267 14.99 -14.95 -3.48
C ASP A 267 16.00 -13.96 -2.86
N LEU A 268 16.09 -13.90 -1.53
CA LEU A 268 17.02 -13.01 -0.82
C LEU A 268 18.35 -13.67 -0.43
N LEU A 269 18.62 -14.93 -0.84
CA LEU A 269 19.88 -15.60 -0.54
C LEU A 269 21.11 -14.79 -0.93
N PRO A 270 21.19 -14.16 -2.13
CA PRO A 270 22.35 -13.34 -2.48
C PRO A 270 22.54 -12.12 -1.55
N LEU A 271 21.44 -11.61 -0.98
CA LEU A 271 21.50 -10.52 -0.01
C LEU A 271 21.84 -11.02 1.40
N LEU A 272 21.40 -12.24 1.76
CA LEU A 272 21.80 -12.89 2.99
C LEU A 272 23.34 -13.06 3.07
N GLU A 273 23.97 -13.55 2.00
CA GLU A 273 25.41 -13.68 1.91
C GLU A 273 26.13 -12.33 2.11
N ARG A 274 25.58 -11.27 1.51
CA ARG A 274 26.10 -9.90 1.70
C ARG A 274 25.90 -9.40 3.13
N ALA A 275 24.78 -9.72 3.77
CA ALA A 275 24.50 -9.37 5.17
C ALA A 275 25.53 -10.06 6.10
N LEU A 276 25.71 -11.38 5.95
CA LEU A 276 26.67 -12.16 6.71
C LEU A 276 28.13 -11.69 6.52
N ALA A 277 28.45 -11.14 5.36
CA ALA A 277 29.76 -10.52 5.09
C ALA A 277 29.88 -9.06 5.57
N GLY A 278 28.85 -8.49 6.23
CA GLY A 278 28.82 -7.09 6.67
C GLY A 278 28.76 -6.07 5.51
N LYS A 279 28.31 -6.50 4.32
CA LYS A 279 28.29 -5.68 3.09
C LYS A 279 26.90 -5.26 2.64
N LEU A 280 25.84 -5.59 3.39
CA LEU A 280 24.47 -5.19 3.06
C LEU A 280 24.16 -3.82 3.66
N THR A 281 24.16 -2.77 2.84
CA THR A 281 23.91 -1.41 3.29
C THR A 281 22.69 -0.82 2.60
N ALA A 282 21.86 -0.09 3.36
CA ALA A 282 20.76 0.70 2.83
C ALA A 282 21.22 2.12 2.50
N THR A 283 20.79 2.65 1.36
CA THR A 283 21.16 4.00 0.90
C THR A 283 19.96 4.94 0.76
N HIS A 284 18.73 4.38 0.77
CA HIS A 284 17.52 5.14 0.48
C HIS A 284 17.04 5.97 1.67
N SER A 285 16.57 7.18 1.37
CA SER A 285 15.79 8.02 2.27
C SER A 285 14.51 8.41 1.56
N ALA A 286 13.36 8.23 2.19
CA ALA A 286 12.05 8.46 1.57
C ALA A 286 10.99 8.89 2.59
N VAL A 287 9.99 9.62 2.09
CA VAL A 287 8.72 9.85 2.77
C VAL A 287 7.81 8.67 2.43
N LEU A 288 7.29 7.97 3.45
CA LEU A 288 6.41 6.83 3.27
C LEU A 288 4.94 7.19 3.52
N SER A 289 4.04 6.40 2.93
CA SER A 289 2.62 6.45 3.25
C SER A 289 2.33 5.75 4.58
N PRO A 290 1.30 6.19 5.34
CA PRO A 290 0.75 5.44 6.48
C PRO A 290 0.26 4.03 6.12
N PHE A 291 -0.05 3.81 4.85
CA PHE A 291 -0.57 2.56 4.29
C PHE A 291 0.47 1.80 3.45
N ASP A 292 1.76 2.17 3.61
CA ASP A 292 2.86 1.43 3.01
C ASP A 292 2.97 0.04 3.65
N PRO A 293 3.22 -1.04 2.87
CA PRO A 293 3.43 -2.38 3.41
C PRO A 293 4.47 -2.47 4.53
N VAL A 294 5.46 -1.59 4.55
CA VAL A 294 6.47 -1.54 5.63
C VAL A 294 5.86 -1.16 6.98
N VAL A 295 4.81 -0.34 6.99
CA VAL A 295 4.24 0.22 8.22
C VAL A 295 2.77 -0.11 8.48
N TRP A 296 2.02 -0.67 7.53
CA TRP A 296 0.59 -0.93 7.73
C TRP A 296 0.31 -1.95 8.84
N ASP A 297 1.16 -2.97 9.01
CA ASP A 297 1.17 -3.83 10.19
C ASP A 297 1.99 -3.15 11.30
N ARG A 298 1.29 -2.56 12.26
CA ARG A 298 1.88 -1.75 13.33
C ARG A 298 2.78 -2.55 14.26
N LYS A 299 2.41 -3.82 14.53
CA LYS A 299 3.21 -4.72 15.37
C LYS A 299 4.51 -5.10 14.70
N ARG A 300 4.47 -5.40 13.40
CA ARG A 300 5.69 -5.68 12.63
C ARG A 300 6.59 -4.45 12.56
N ALA A 301 6.02 -3.26 12.30
CA ALA A 301 6.78 -2.02 12.27
C ALA A 301 7.47 -1.74 13.62
N GLU A 302 6.78 -1.96 14.73
CA GLU A 302 7.35 -1.84 16.08
C GLU A 302 8.45 -2.89 16.32
N GLN A 303 8.19 -4.16 16.02
CA GLN A 303 9.18 -5.23 16.24
C GLN A 303 10.44 -5.07 15.39
N LEU A 304 10.28 -4.76 14.10
CA LEU A 304 11.38 -4.73 13.15
C LEU A 304 12.13 -3.39 13.17
N PHE A 305 11.43 -2.27 13.33
CA PHE A 305 12.01 -0.93 13.22
C PHE A 305 12.03 -0.15 14.53
N ASP A 306 11.52 -0.74 15.62
CA ASP A 306 11.32 -0.01 16.90
C ASP A 306 10.49 1.28 16.68
N PHE A 307 9.46 1.17 15.82
CA PHE A 307 8.68 2.30 15.36
C PHE A 307 7.21 2.11 15.73
N SER A 308 6.85 2.61 16.92
CA SER A 308 5.46 2.68 17.34
C SER A 308 4.72 3.75 16.53
N TYR A 309 3.70 3.32 15.77
CA TYR A 309 3.00 4.18 14.84
C TYR A 309 1.48 4.02 14.94
N ARG A 310 0.79 5.15 14.97
CA ARG A 310 -0.67 5.24 14.89
C ARG A 310 -1.08 6.33 13.91
N LEU A 311 -2.03 6.02 13.04
CA LEU A 311 -2.65 7.04 12.20
C LEU A 311 -3.72 7.80 13.00
N GLU A 312 -3.58 9.13 13.10
CA GLU A 312 -4.41 9.97 13.96
C GLU A 312 -5.51 10.72 13.20
N CYS A 313 -5.74 10.44 11.92
CA CYS A 313 -6.79 11.10 11.13
C CYS A 313 -8.21 10.89 11.70
N TYR A 314 -8.44 9.79 12.44
CA TYR A 314 -9.69 9.49 13.13
C TYR A 314 -9.69 9.96 14.59
N THR A 315 -8.58 10.52 15.08
CA THR A 315 -8.47 11.05 16.44
C THR A 315 -8.92 12.51 16.45
N PRO A 316 -9.77 12.95 17.40
CA PRO A 316 -10.12 14.36 17.54
C PRO A 316 -8.89 15.25 17.66
N ALA A 317 -8.89 16.42 17.02
CA ALA A 317 -7.73 17.30 16.90
C ALA A 317 -6.99 17.58 18.24
N PRO A 318 -7.66 17.87 19.37
CA PRO A 318 -6.97 18.12 20.65
C PRO A 318 -6.25 16.90 21.25
N LYS A 319 -6.54 15.69 20.75
CA LYS A 319 -5.97 14.43 21.24
C LYS A 319 -4.88 13.87 20.32
N ARG A 320 -4.58 14.56 19.21
CA ARG A 320 -3.53 14.16 18.29
C ARG A 320 -2.16 14.52 18.88
N GLN A 321 -1.25 13.56 18.82
CA GLN A 321 0.11 13.73 19.30
C GLN A 321 1.04 14.27 18.21
N TYR A 322 0.91 13.72 17.00
CA TYR A 322 1.85 14.00 15.90
C TYR A 322 1.21 14.78 14.74
N GLY A 323 -0.11 14.69 14.55
CA GLY A 323 -0.80 15.40 13.49
C GLY A 323 -1.98 14.64 12.88
N TYR A 324 -2.46 15.11 11.73
CA TYR A 324 -3.64 14.53 11.08
C TYR A 324 -3.30 13.35 10.18
N PHE A 325 -2.39 13.54 9.21
CA PHE A 325 -1.99 12.52 8.25
C PHE A 325 -0.46 12.37 8.24
N VAL A 326 0.00 11.70 9.27
CA VAL A 326 1.41 11.63 9.63
C VAL A 326 2.15 10.62 8.76
N LEU A 327 3.18 11.06 8.07
CA LEU A 327 3.97 10.30 7.12
C LEU A 327 5.25 9.78 7.78
N PRO A 328 5.52 8.46 7.81
CA PRO A 328 6.79 7.93 8.31
C PRO A 328 7.97 8.36 7.44
N LEU A 329 9.13 8.57 8.07
CA LEU A 329 10.37 8.96 7.42
C LEU A 329 11.38 7.81 7.48
N LEU A 330 11.72 7.28 6.30
CA LEU A 330 12.76 6.27 6.11
C LEU A 330 14.10 6.95 5.87
N HIS A 331 15.16 6.51 6.56
CA HIS A 331 16.53 6.91 6.28
C HIS A 331 17.48 5.74 6.45
N ARG A 332 18.10 5.28 5.36
CA ARG A 332 19.19 4.30 5.33
C ARG A 332 18.92 3.07 6.23
N GLY A 333 17.79 2.43 6.02
CA GLY A 333 17.44 1.19 6.72
C GLY A 333 16.65 1.37 8.03
N GLN A 334 16.33 2.60 8.44
CA GLN A 334 15.62 2.89 9.69
C GLN A 334 14.42 3.80 9.46
N LEU A 335 13.34 3.60 10.21
CA LEU A 335 12.26 4.57 10.36
C LEU A 335 12.68 5.57 11.44
N VAL A 336 13.18 6.72 11.02
CA VAL A 336 13.87 7.68 11.87
C VAL A 336 12.98 8.77 12.47
N GLY A 337 11.73 8.85 11.98
CA GLY A 337 10.82 9.90 12.41
C GLY A 337 9.52 9.89 11.63
N ARG A 338 8.78 10.97 11.79
CA ARG A 338 7.47 11.17 11.18
C ARG A 338 7.22 12.65 10.89
N MET A 339 6.37 12.91 9.90
CA MET A 339 6.07 14.24 9.41
C MET A 339 4.57 14.39 9.18
N ASP A 340 3.93 15.40 9.78
CA ASP A 340 2.60 15.85 9.34
C ASP A 340 2.79 16.97 8.33
N ALA A 341 2.17 16.83 7.15
CA ALA A 341 2.37 17.78 6.07
C ALA A 341 1.07 18.01 5.28
N LYS A 342 1.02 19.15 4.59
CA LYS A 342 -0.08 19.54 3.71
C LYS A 342 0.45 20.17 2.43
N MET A 343 -0.11 19.73 1.30
CA MET A 343 0.18 20.34 0.01
C MET A 343 -0.85 21.43 -0.32
N HIS A 344 -0.43 22.67 -0.36
CA HIS A 344 -1.24 23.82 -0.79
C HIS A 344 -1.13 23.99 -2.31
N ARG A 345 -1.93 23.21 -3.06
CA ARG A 345 -1.84 23.10 -4.53
C ARG A 345 -2.02 24.43 -5.26
N LYS A 346 -2.81 25.36 -4.70
CA LYS A 346 -3.04 26.69 -5.31
C LYS A 346 -1.82 27.60 -5.24
N THR A 347 -1.01 27.46 -4.21
CA THR A 347 0.18 28.33 -3.96
C THR A 347 1.50 27.61 -4.22
N GLY A 348 1.45 26.32 -4.56
CA GLY A 348 2.66 25.52 -4.78
C GLY A 348 3.51 25.32 -3.53
N ILE A 349 2.94 25.35 -2.32
CA ILE A 349 3.67 25.22 -1.06
C ILE A 349 3.44 23.83 -0.45
N LEU A 350 4.50 23.11 -0.18
CA LEU A 350 4.49 21.96 0.72
C LEU A 350 4.76 22.46 2.14
N GLU A 351 3.73 22.51 2.96
CA GLU A 351 3.84 22.84 4.37
C GLU A 351 4.14 21.57 5.18
N VAL A 352 5.31 21.50 5.80
CA VAL A 352 5.62 20.54 6.87
C VAL A 352 5.14 21.16 8.18
N ILE A 353 3.94 20.80 8.61
CA ILE A 353 3.28 21.31 9.82
C ILE A 353 4.10 20.93 11.06
N SER A 354 4.51 19.67 11.12
CA SER A 354 5.38 19.17 12.19
C SER A 354 6.26 18.02 11.70
N LEU A 355 7.49 17.98 12.20
CA LEU A 355 8.42 16.88 12.01
C LEU A 355 8.93 16.43 13.38
N TRP A 356 8.96 15.12 13.59
CA TRP A 356 9.36 14.50 14.83
C TRP A 356 10.39 13.40 14.53
N LEU A 357 11.51 13.41 15.25
CA LEU A 357 12.44 12.27 15.24
C LEU A 357 11.98 11.20 16.22
N GLN A 358 12.27 9.95 15.90
CA GLN A 358 12.09 8.83 16.81
C GLN A 358 13.04 8.98 18.01
N GLU A 359 12.63 8.51 19.18
CA GLU A 359 13.45 8.53 20.38
C GLU A 359 14.82 7.89 20.13
N GLY A 360 15.87 8.49 20.65
CA GLY A 360 17.26 8.03 20.44
C GLY A 360 17.88 8.41 19.11
N ILE A 361 17.13 8.91 18.13
CA ILE A 361 17.68 9.39 16.85
C ILE A 361 18.27 10.80 17.01
N LYS A 362 19.56 10.94 16.74
CA LYS A 362 20.28 12.23 16.79
C LYS A 362 20.33 12.87 15.40
N PRO A 363 20.19 14.21 15.30
CA PRO A 363 20.26 14.94 14.02
C PRO A 363 21.71 15.04 13.51
N THR A 364 22.25 13.95 12.96
CA THR A 364 23.57 13.94 12.31
C THR A 364 23.50 14.66 10.95
N THR A 365 24.64 15.16 10.44
CA THR A 365 24.72 15.79 9.12
C THR A 365 24.23 14.86 8.00
N THR A 366 24.47 13.56 8.09
CA THR A 366 23.99 12.57 7.10
C THR A 366 22.45 12.44 7.13
N LEU A 367 21.87 12.40 8.35
CA LEU A 367 20.41 12.37 8.52
C LEU A 367 19.76 13.65 7.98
N GLN A 368 20.32 14.80 8.34
CA GLN A 368 19.84 16.12 7.86
C GLN A 368 19.80 16.18 6.34
N LYS A 369 20.93 15.85 5.68
CA LYS A 369 21.04 15.82 4.21
C LYS A 369 20.04 14.81 3.60
N GLY A 370 19.95 13.61 4.18
CA GLY A 370 19.05 12.57 3.67
C GLY A 370 17.58 12.95 3.78
N LEU A 371 17.14 13.49 4.92
CA LEU A 371 15.75 13.93 5.11
C LEU A 371 15.42 15.18 4.28
N ARG A 372 16.33 16.16 4.22
CA ARG A 372 16.13 17.34 3.36
C ARG A 372 15.94 16.91 1.90
N GLN A 373 16.80 16.03 1.39
CA GLN A 373 16.67 15.51 0.03
C GLN A 373 15.35 14.74 -0.18
N ALA A 374 14.97 13.86 0.75
CA ALA A 374 13.72 13.10 0.66
C ALA A 374 12.48 14.01 0.63
N ILE A 375 12.47 15.06 1.46
CA ILE A 375 11.38 16.06 1.49
C ILE A 375 11.39 16.91 0.22
N THR A 376 12.58 17.29 -0.29
CA THR A 376 12.73 18.02 -1.55
C THR A 376 12.27 17.18 -2.75
N ASP A 377 12.69 15.91 -2.84
CA ASP A 377 12.23 14.99 -3.90
C ASP A 377 10.70 14.83 -3.86
N PHE A 378 10.13 14.74 -2.64
CA PHE A 378 8.68 14.65 -2.46
C PHE A 378 7.95 15.94 -2.86
N ALA A 379 8.48 17.10 -2.52
CA ALA A 379 7.95 18.41 -2.89
C ALA A 379 7.97 18.59 -4.43
N ASN A 380 9.09 18.24 -5.07
CA ASN A 380 9.23 18.26 -6.52
C ASN A 380 8.18 17.38 -7.22
N TRP A 381 7.99 16.15 -6.73
CA TRP A 381 6.96 15.24 -7.27
C TRP A 381 5.55 15.82 -7.12
N GLN A 382 5.28 16.57 -6.05
CA GLN A 382 4.02 17.30 -5.83
C GLN A 382 3.94 18.63 -6.58
N GLN A 383 4.95 18.99 -7.39
CA GLN A 383 5.06 20.25 -8.11
C GLN A 383 5.03 21.47 -7.17
N ALA A 384 5.56 21.31 -5.96
CA ALA A 384 5.73 22.42 -5.04
C ALA A 384 6.94 23.25 -5.44
N THR A 385 6.81 24.57 -5.31
CA THR A 385 7.90 25.53 -5.54
C THR A 385 8.64 25.88 -4.25
N ARG A 386 8.03 25.57 -3.10
CA ARG A 386 8.59 25.90 -1.78
C ARG A 386 8.19 24.88 -0.74
N VAL A 387 9.10 24.60 0.20
CA VAL A 387 8.83 23.88 1.44
C VAL A 387 8.85 24.88 2.60
N THR A 388 7.82 24.87 3.44
CA THR A 388 7.80 25.59 4.71
C THR A 388 7.84 24.61 5.88
N LEU A 389 8.45 25.03 6.99
CA LEU A 389 8.60 24.22 8.20
C LEU A 389 7.91 24.90 9.37
N GLY A 390 7.00 24.17 10.02
CA GLY A 390 6.42 24.51 11.31
C GLY A 390 7.27 23.99 12.46
N HIS A 391 6.73 23.04 13.23
CA HIS A 391 7.50 22.40 14.30
C HIS A 391 8.60 21.48 13.72
N CYS A 392 9.83 21.70 14.16
CA CYS A 392 10.99 20.91 13.73
C CYS A 392 11.93 20.71 14.93
N PRO A 393 12.51 19.50 15.10
CA PRO A 393 13.48 19.24 16.17
C PRO A 393 14.69 20.19 16.07
N GLN A 394 15.13 20.68 17.22
CA GLN A 394 16.29 21.57 17.29
C GLN A 394 17.53 20.91 16.66
N GLY A 395 18.22 21.65 15.80
CA GLY A 395 19.44 21.19 15.13
C GLY A 395 19.21 20.21 13.97
N LEU A 396 17.97 19.90 13.60
CA LEU A 396 17.71 19.04 12.43
C LEU A 396 17.95 19.80 11.12
N PHE A 397 17.44 21.03 10.98
CA PHE A 397 17.70 21.88 9.83
C PHE A 397 18.08 23.30 10.28
N THR A 398 18.97 23.96 9.53
CA THR A 398 19.32 25.35 9.78
C THR A 398 18.18 26.31 9.49
N ASP A 399 17.31 25.94 8.53
CA ASP A 399 16.21 26.76 8.02
C ASP A 399 14.86 26.40 8.67
N CYS A 400 14.85 25.86 9.89
CA CYS A 400 13.63 25.42 10.59
C CYS A 400 12.54 26.49 10.73
N ARG A 401 12.83 27.76 10.50
CA ARG A 401 11.84 28.87 10.57
C ARG A 401 11.41 29.40 9.22
N THR A 402 12.20 29.21 8.17
CA THR A 402 11.99 29.83 6.85
C THR A 402 11.63 28.82 5.76
N GLY A 403 12.00 27.54 5.95
CA GLY A 403 11.91 26.54 4.89
C GLY A 403 12.94 26.76 3.78
N TRP A 404 12.68 26.25 2.60
CA TRP A 404 13.56 26.40 1.43
C TRP A 404 12.78 26.41 0.11
N GLU A 405 13.34 27.06 -0.88
CA GLU A 405 12.82 27.05 -2.25
C GLU A 405 13.17 25.72 -2.93
N ILE A 406 12.32 25.32 -3.86
CA ILE A 406 12.50 24.13 -4.68
C ILE A 406 12.89 24.57 -6.09
N ASP A 407 14.07 24.19 -6.53
CA ASP A 407 14.49 24.44 -7.89
C ASP A 407 13.59 23.63 -8.85
N PRO A 408 13.09 24.22 -9.93
CA PRO A 408 12.32 23.50 -10.93
C PRO A 408 13.15 22.34 -11.47
N VAL A 409 12.56 21.14 -11.52
CA VAL A 409 13.21 20.00 -12.18
C VAL A 409 13.17 20.27 -13.67
N ALA A 410 14.33 20.42 -14.29
CA ALA A 410 14.51 20.58 -15.72
C ALA A 410 14.07 19.32 -16.52
#